data_63642c8fbb73390622d90fadb833550d
#
_entry.id   63642c8fbb73390622d90fadb833550d
#
_cell.length_a   1.000
_cell.length_b   1.000
_cell.length_c   1.000
_cell.angle_alpha   90.00
_cell.angle_beta   90.00
_cell.angle_gamma   90.00
#
_symmetry.space_group_name_H-M   'P 1'
#
loop_
_entity.id
_entity.type
_entity.pdbx_description
1 polymer ?
#
loop_
_entity_poly.entity_id
_entity_poly.type
_entity_poly.pdbx_seq_one_letter_code
_entity_poly.pdbx_strand_id
1 'polypeptide(L)'
;MKRITTKTLSCLALALLCGWLSGCRQEVSQLEALNKQATSEYEQPIRPGGVDGQPFWNINAKKFIYAPVLGFGSVEGAEAYRCEVLVGDSVAYKWESADTCVSLAGRWASLPVGKVDVAFTALDGTGESIGEPQRRTMWRDYPFSAPYPDAARPYREAAIKGALFVHNIGAIRHWLTHTEPDMSFENNTYACKIIGATVRLECLLAQLMPAVADDALAIARNAADCLMRISQPADAPLAYFPPTYYLEPEAKDGWPHHVYEINRGKTMYLEAAAAAEAFLDMYEASKEEKYKEHALNILGTYHRTQNADGSFPIKVDIATGKATDAACCTPAPLLCLVERVRTSYGVSDFDEMAAKAEKWMMDNTMKSFNLTGQFEDQRMEDLKPYQNLTNCTANDFADYLLNKNELSDAELAAAIELVRFAEDQFVHWELAADENGFGRELTPCVHEQYFYETPVDASCAETAGSFMGIYRRTGDELALEKAKALLNAVTRAQNITNGQIPTTWEFNSGQWDYNRTFWPNCTYACVVRLLAMAELLGE
;
A
#
# COMPACT_ATOMS: atom_id res chain seq x y z
N MET A 1 63.78 -12.95 14.61
CA MET A 1 62.89 -11.81 14.34
C MET A 1 63.30 -11.15 13.03
N LYS A 2 62.55 -11.42 11.92
CA LYS A 2 62.78 -10.76 10.64
C LYS A 2 62.17 -9.36 10.67
N ARG A 3 62.98 -8.33 10.43
CA ARG A 3 62.51 -6.94 10.28
C ARG A 3 61.60 -6.84 9.05
N ILE A 4 60.32 -6.61 9.27
CA ILE A 4 59.39 -6.21 8.19
C ILE A 4 59.78 -4.79 7.80
N THR A 5 60.22 -4.60 6.57
CA THR A 5 60.72 -3.32 6.10
C THR A 5 59.55 -2.36 5.87
N THR A 6 59.75 -1.08 6.19
CA THR A 6 58.80 0.04 6.04
C THR A 6 58.18 0.16 4.62
N LYS A 7 58.85 -0.40 3.60
CA LYS A 7 58.32 -0.45 2.23
C LYS A 7 57.11 -1.38 2.04
N THR A 8 57.03 -2.48 2.79
CA THR A 8 55.93 -3.44 2.69
C THR A 8 54.63 -2.89 3.32
N LEU A 9 54.74 -2.10 4.40
CA LEU A 9 53.57 -1.41 4.99
C LEU A 9 53.02 -0.30 4.09
N SER A 10 53.89 0.45 3.38
CA SER A 10 53.47 1.51 2.46
C SER A 10 52.72 0.94 1.23
N CYS A 11 53.15 -0.21 0.71
CA CYS A 11 52.43 -0.84 -0.41
C CYS A 11 51.06 -1.42 -0.02
N LEU A 12 50.91 -1.98 1.19
CA LEU A 12 49.63 -2.45 1.71
C LEU A 12 48.67 -1.29 1.95
N ALA A 13 49.13 -0.19 2.54
CA ALA A 13 48.32 1.00 2.77
C ALA A 13 47.85 1.65 1.46
N LEU A 14 48.73 1.70 0.43
CA LEU A 14 48.36 2.21 -0.89
C LEU A 14 47.37 1.29 -1.62
N ALA A 15 47.50 -0.03 -1.51
CA ALA A 15 46.58 -1.00 -2.09
C ALA A 15 45.19 -0.94 -1.42
N LEU A 16 45.14 -0.75 -0.10
CA LEU A 16 43.89 -0.55 0.66
C LEU A 16 43.24 0.80 0.29
N LEU A 17 44.01 1.89 0.15
CA LEU A 17 43.46 3.19 -0.29
C LEU A 17 42.98 3.13 -1.75
N CYS A 18 43.70 2.48 -2.64
CA CYS A 18 43.25 2.31 -4.03
C CYS A 18 42.01 1.41 -4.13
N GLY A 19 41.89 0.37 -3.32
CA GLY A 19 40.69 -0.46 -3.21
C GLY A 19 39.48 0.33 -2.70
N TRP A 20 39.65 1.15 -1.68
CA TRP A 20 38.64 2.05 -1.16
C TRP A 20 38.19 3.10 -2.17
N LEU A 21 39.15 3.76 -2.83
CA LEU A 21 38.84 4.76 -3.87
C LEU A 21 38.15 4.16 -5.11
N SER A 22 38.46 2.90 -5.45
CA SER A 22 37.80 2.19 -6.54
C SER A 22 36.38 1.77 -6.15
N GLY A 23 36.18 1.29 -4.92
CA GLY A 23 34.85 0.95 -4.38
C GLY A 23 33.93 2.17 -4.33
N CYS A 24 34.38 3.27 -3.73
CA CYS A 24 33.61 4.53 -3.68
C CYS A 24 33.27 5.07 -5.07
N ARG A 25 34.18 4.96 -6.06
CA ARG A 25 33.88 5.38 -7.45
C ARG A 25 32.85 4.48 -8.12
N GLN A 26 32.86 3.19 -7.83
CA GLN A 26 31.89 2.24 -8.38
C GLN A 26 30.50 2.46 -7.78
N GLU A 27 30.39 2.68 -6.49
CA GLU A 27 29.12 3.00 -5.81
C GLU A 27 28.53 4.32 -6.33
N VAL A 28 29.32 5.39 -6.43
CA VAL A 28 28.86 6.67 -6.99
C VAL A 28 28.36 6.50 -8.42
N SER A 29 29.07 5.74 -9.27
CA SER A 29 28.64 5.51 -10.64
C SER A 29 27.35 4.68 -10.73
N GLN A 30 27.11 3.77 -9.79
CA GLN A 30 25.89 2.96 -9.72
C GLN A 30 24.69 3.83 -9.31
N LEU A 31 24.82 4.65 -8.27
CA LEU A 31 23.77 5.59 -7.85
C LEU A 31 23.42 6.60 -8.95
N GLU A 32 24.43 7.13 -9.65
CA GLU A 32 24.21 8.02 -10.81
C GLU A 32 23.42 7.32 -11.93
N ALA A 33 23.70 6.04 -12.19
CA ALA A 33 22.96 5.25 -13.17
C ALA A 33 21.50 5.02 -12.76
N LEU A 34 21.26 4.69 -11.49
CA LEU A 34 19.91 4.52 -10.94
C LEU A 34 19.10 5.82 -10.98
N ASN A 35 19.69 6.94 -10.60
CA ASN A 35 19.05 8.25 -10.66
C ASN A 35 18.73 8.66 -12.11
N LYS A 36 19.61 8.32 -13.05
CA LYS A 36 19.34 8.53 -14.48
C LYS A 36 18.21 7.65 -14.98
N GLN A 37 18.15 6.38 -14.55
CA GLN A 37 17.05 5.47 -14.88
C GLN A 37 15.74 6.05 -14.32
N ALA A 38 15.66 6.40 -13.05
CA ALA A 38 14.49 7.00 -12.44
C ALA A 38 14.02 8.25 -13.19
N THR A 39 14.98 9.14 -13.54
CA THR A 39 14.67 10.35 -14.32
C THR A 39 14.13 10.03 -15.70
N SER A 40 14.59 8.96 -16.35
CA SER A 40 14.09 8.57 -17.67
C SER A 40 12.70 7.93 -17.61
N GLU A 41 12.38 7.22 -16.50
CA GLU A 41 11.09 6.55 -16.31
C GLU A 41 9.95 7.52 -16.07
N TYR A 42 10.19 8.63 -15.37
CA TYR A 42 9.09 9.56 -15.07
C TYR A 42 8.64 10.40 -16.26
N GLU A 43 9.37 10.41 -17.38
CA GLU A 43 8.91 10.93 -18.67
C GLU A 43 7.94 9.97 -19.38
N GLN A 44 7.86 8.72 -18.94
CA GLN A 44 6.97 7.72 -19.52
C GLN A 44 5.62 7.76 -18.79
N PRO A 45 4.54 8.24 -19.43
CA PRO A 45 3.25 8.31 -18.77
C PRO A 45 2.74 6.92 -18.40
N ILE A 46 2.06 6.85 -17.27
CA ILE A 46 1.22 5.71 -16.92
C ILE A 46 0.01 5.79 -17.85
N ARG A 47 -0.32 4.71 -18.57
CA ARG A 47 -1.44 4.67 -19.52
C ARG A 47 -1.43 5.83 -20.52
N PRO A 48 -0.50 5.86 -21.45
CA PRO A 48 -0.29 7.00 -22.36
C PRO A 48 -1.49 7.38 -23.21
N GLY A 49 -2.43 6.47 -23.44
CA GLY A 49 -3.69 6.71 -24.14
C GLY A 49 -4.88 7.03 -23.24
N GLY A 50 -4.66 7.14 -21.94
CA GLY A 50 -5.75 7.21 -20.97
C GLY A 50 -6.44 5.85 -20.75
N VAL A 51 -7.59 5.88 -20.07
CA VAL A 51 -8.48 4.73 -19.91
C VAL A 51 -9.60 4.85 -20.92
N ASP A 52 -10.11 3.73 -21.44
CA ASP A 52 -11.15 3.70 -22.49
C ASP A 52 -12.25 4.76 -22.30
N GLY A 53 -12.26 5.76 -23.17
CA GLY A 53 -13.21 6.87 -23.15
C GLY A 53 -13.14 7.83 -21.97
N GLN A 54 -12.16 7.67 -21.07
CA GLN A 54 -11.92 8.52 -19.93
C GLN A 54 -10.45 8.98 -19.92
N PRO A 55 -10.18 10.26 -19.67
CA PRO A 55 -8.82 10.68 -19.35
C PRO A 55 -8.35 9.92 -18.12
N PHE A 56 -7.16 9.37 -18.18
CA PHE A 56 -6.63 8.56 -17.09
C PHE A 56 -6.66 9.30 -15.74
N TRP A 57 -6.24 10.57 -15.77
CA TRP A 57 -6.20 11.36 -14.54
C TRP A 57 -7.43 12.24 -14.42
N ASN A 58 -8.22 11.90 -13.43
CA ASN A 58 -9.40 12.66 -13.05
C ASN A 58 -9.02 13.93 -12.26
N ILE A 59 -10.04 14.75 -11.97
CA ILE A 59 -9.85 16.02 -11.27
C ILE A 59 -9.37 15.89 -9.81
N ASN A 60 -9.43 14.68 -9.23
CA ASN A 60 -9.07 14.45 -7.83
C ASN A 60 -7.57 14.14 -7.65
N ALA A 61 -6.85 13.79 -8.73
CA ALA A 61 -5.40 13.62 -8.68
C ALA A 61 -4.71 14.98 -8.49
N LYS A 62 -3.95 15.13 -7.40
CA LYS A 62 -3.38 16.42 -7.01
C LYS A 62 -1.92 16.57 -7.39
N LYS A 63 -1.18 15.47 -7.42
CA LYS A 63 0.26 15.45 -7.70
C LYS A 63 0.63 14.38 -8.72
N PHE A 64 1.78 14.56 -9.36
CA PHE A 64 2.35 13.60 -10.30
C PHE A 64 3.87 13.59 -10.22
N ILE A 65 4.45 12.41 -10.14
CA ILE A 65 5.88 12.17 -10.38
C ILE A 65 6.10 11.91 -11.87
N TYR A 66 5.28 11.02 -12.44
CA TYR A 66 5.32 10.64 -13.86
C TYR A 66 4.55 11.65 -14.71
N ALA A 67 4.94 11.78 -15.98
CA ALA A 67 4.26 12.69 -16.91
C ALA A 67 2.77 12.34 -17.04
N PRO A 68 1.84 13.23 -16.66
CA PRO A 68 0.42 12.91 -16.73
C PRO A 68 -0.11 12.94 -18.17
N VAL A 69 -1.16 12.17 -18.39
CA VAL A 69 -2.06 12.29 -19.54
C VAL A 69 -3.34 12.95 -19.05
N LEU A 70 -3.62 14.12 -19.53
CA LEU A 70 -4.73 14.95 -19.07
C LEU A 70 -5.86 14.96 -20.07
N GLY A 71 -7.09 14.79 -19.59
CA GLY A 71 -8.28 14.96 -20.37
C GLY A 71 -9.08 16.20 -19.96
N PHE A 72 -9.86 16.71 -20.91
CA PHE A 72 -10.74 17.85 -20.72
C PHE A 72 -12.01 17.70 -21.58
N GLY A 73 -13.03 18.53 -21.31
CA GLY A 73 -14.29 18.45 -22.01
C GLY A 73 -14.19 18.96 -23.44
N SER A 74 -14.85 18.28 -24.38
CA SER A 74 -15.04 18.81 -25.74
C SER A 74 -15.94 20.06 -25.74
N VAL A 75 -15.64 20.99 -26.62
CA VAL A 75 -16.43 22.22 -26.82
C VAL A 75 -17.06 22.17 -28.19
N GLU A 76 -18.36 22.45 -28.27
CA GLU A 76 -19.09 22.45 -29.56
C GLU A 76 -18.51 23.52 -30.51
N GLY A 77 -18.24 23.14 -31.73
CA GLY A 77 -17.64 24.01 -32.74
C GLY A 77 -16.12 24.11 -32.69
N ALA A 78 -15.46 23.42 -31.73
CA ALA A 78 -14.00 23.39 -31.67
C ALA A 78 -13.44 22.45 -32.76
N GLU A 79 -12.44 22.93 -33.51
CA GLU A 79 -11.65 22.15 -34.45
C GLU A 79 -10.27 21.80 -33.91
N ALA A 80 -9.78 22.57 -32.91
CA ALA A 80 -8.54 22.33 -32.20
C ALA A 80 -8.60 22.90 -30.77
N TYR A 81 -7.61 22.54 -29.96
CA TYR A 81 -7.42 23.07 -28.61
C TYR A 81 -6.01 23.60 -28.46
N ARG A 82 -5.88 24.84 -28.02
CA ARG A 82 -4.61 25.41 -27.58
C ARG A 82 -4.33 24.95 -26.16
N CYS A 83 -3.25 24.18 -25.99
CA CYS A 83 -2.78 23.70 -24.73
C CYS A 83 -1.65 24.58 -24.23
N GLU A 84 -1.74 25.07 -23.02
CA GLU A 84 -0.71 25.91 -22.38
C GLU A 84 -0.37 25.35 -20.99
N VAL A 85 0.93 25.19 -20.70
CA VAL A 85 1.45 24.86 -19.39
C VAL A 85 2.06 26.13 -18.80
N LEU A 86 1.60 26.51 -17.62
CA LEU A 86 2.03 27.72 -16.93
C LEU A 86 2.78 27.34 -15.64
N VAL A 87 3.85 28.08 -15.39
CA VAL A 87 4.61 28.06 -14.13
C VAL A 87 4.56 29.48 -13.58
N GLY A 88 3.83 29.68 -12.50
CA GLY A 88 3.41 31.01 -12.08
C GLY A 88 2.61 31.71 -13.19
N ASP A 89 2.96 32.96 -13.50
CA ASP A 89 2.30 33.73 -14.55
C ASP A 89 2.90 33.54 -15.96
N SER A 90 3.89 32.62 -16.11
CA SER A 90 4.63 32.45 -17.36
C SER A 90 4.21 31.18 -18.08
N VAL A 91 3.95 31.29 -19.38
CA VAL A 91 3.71 30.15 -20.26
C VAL A 91 5.04 29.46 -20.54
N ALA A 92 5.22 28.26 -19.96
CA ALA A 92 6.39 27.42 -20.17
C ALA A 92 6.31 26.66 -21.50
N TYR A 93 5.12 26.14 -21.83
CA TYR A 93 4.87 25.41 -23.08
C TYR A 93 3.52 25.81 -23.68
N LYS A 94 3.48 25.78 -25.01
CA LYS A 94 2.27 26.02 -25.80
C LYS A 94 2.29 25.16 -27.06
N TRP A 95 1.19 24.49 -27.35
CA TRP A 95 0.98 23.70 -28.56
C TRP A 95 -0.51 23.60 -28.87
N GLU A 96 -0.85 23.02 -30.00
CA GLU A 96 -2.22 22.72 -30.39
C GLU A 96 -2.44 21.22 -30.48
N SER A 97 -3.64 20.76 -30.15
CA SER A 97 -4.09 19.37 -30.24
C SER A 97 -5.51 19.34 -30.82
N ALA A 98 -5.78 18.37 -31.68
CA ALA A 98 -7.14 18.07 -32.11
C ALA A 98 -7.88 17.20 -31.07
N ASP A 99 -7.14 16.53 -30.18
CA ASP A 99 -7.67 15.63 -29.18
C ASP A 99 -7.93 16.34 -27.86
N THR A 100 -8.93 15.87 -27.13
CA THR A 100 -9.25 16.30 -25.76
C THR A 100 -8.51 15.51 -24.68
N CYS A 101 -7.56 14.66 -25.06
CA CYS A 101 -6.67 13.91 -24.19
C CYS A 101 -5.24 14.17 -24.62
N VAL A 102 -4.44 14.79 -23.75
CA VAL A 102 -3.07 15.23 -24.06
C VAL A 102 -2.06 14.72 -23.06
N SER A 103 -0.91 14.27 -23.56
CA SER A 103 0.22 13.85 -22.74
C SER A 103 1.19 15.01 -22.51
N LEU A 104 1.73 15.13 -21.28
CA LEU A 104 2.81 16.03 -20.97
C LEU A 104 4.20 15.40 -21.13
N ALA A 105 4.31 14.14 -21.57
CA ALA A 105 5.58 13.49 -21.91
C ALA A 105 6.41 14.33 -22.90
N GLY A 106 7.73 14.33 -22.73
CA GLY A 106 8.67 15.17 -23.49
C GLY A 106 8.69 16.65 -23.11
N ARG A 107 7.82 17.08 -22.17
CA ARG A 107 7.81 18.42 -21.59
C ARG A 107 8.00 18.40 -20.07
N TRP A 108 7.66 17.25 -19.47
CA TRP A 108 7.55 17.08 -18.03
C TRP A 108 8.88 17.29 -17.30
N ALA A 109 9.97 16.72 -17.81
CA ALA A 109 11.32 16.81 -17.21
C ALA A 109 11.81 18.24 -17.06
N SER A 110 11.43 19.12 -17.98
CA SER A 110 11.90 20.49 -18.03
C SER A 110 11.06 21.48 -17.20
N LEU A 111 9.90 21.03 -16.68
CA LEU A 111 9.14 21.81 -15.73
C LEU A 111 9.83 21.80 -14.35
N PRO A 112 9.78 22.89 -13.59
CA PRO A 112 10.25 22.86 -12.21
C PRO A 112 9.33 21.99 -11.34
N VAL A 113 9.88 21.42 -10.27
CA VAL A 113 9.07 20.83 -9.20
C VAL A 113 8.24 21.94 -8.57
N GLY A 114 7.00 21.62 -8.24
CA GLY A 114 6.07 22.55 -7.65
C GLY A 114 4.76 22.68 -8.44
N LYS A 115 4.05 23.77 -8.18
CA LYS A 115 2.75 24.05 -8.78
C LYS A 115 2.85 24.29 -10.28
N VAL A 116 2.00 23.59 -11.03
CA VAL A 116 1.86 23.70 -12.48
C VAL A 116 0.38 23.90 -12.81
N ASP A 117 0.09 24.92 -13.60
CA ASP A 117 -1.24 25.16 -14.17
C ASP A 117 -1.27 24.75 -15.64
N VAL A 118 -2.35 24.08 -16.07
CA VAL A 118 -2.58 23.72 -17.46
C VAL A 118 -3.89 24.35 -17.92
N ALA A 119 -3.88 24.97 -19.08
CA ALA A 119 -5.05 25.58 -19.69
C ALA A 119 -5.32 25.00 -21.08
N PHE A 120 -6.59 24.69 -21.36
CA PHE A 120 -7.07 24.19 -22.64
C PHE A 120 -8.09 25.16 -23.20
N THR A 121 -7.73 25.86 -24.28
CA THR A 121 -8.59 26.83 -24.96
C THR A 121 -9.09 26.23 -26.26
N ALA A 122 -10.41 26.10 -26.41
CA ALA A 122 -11.01 25.64 -27.66
C ALA A 122 -10.82 26.69 -28.77
N LEU A 123 -10.52 26.24 -29.98
CA LEU A 123 -10.31 27.08 -31.15
C LEU A 123 -11.31 26.66 -32.27
N ASP A 124 -11.90 27.61 -32.95
CA ASP A 124 -12.70 27.37 -34.16
C ASP A 124 -11.83 27.14 -35.40
N GLY A 125 -12.45 26.90 -36.56
CA GLY A 125 -11.76 26.69 -37.82
C GLY A 125 -10.97 27.88 -38.37
N THR A 126 -11.09 29.05 -37.73
CA THR A 126 -10.26 30.25 -38.02
C THR A 126 -9.13 30.43 -37.04
N GLY A 127 -9.06 29.60 -35.99
CA GLY A 127 -8.07 29.71 -34.89
C GLY A 127 -8.45 30.69 -33.78
N GLU A 128 -9.68 31.21 -33.82
CA GLU A 128 -10.20 32.09 -32.78
C GLU A 128 -10.69 31.27 -31.56
N SER A 129 -10.59 31.84 -30.38
CA SER A 129 -10.94 31.17 -29.12
C SER A 129 -12.46 31.07 -28.93
N ILE A 130 -12.96 29.89 -28.58
CA ILE A 130 -14.35 29.63 -28.22
C ILE A 130 -14.45 29.52 -26.69
N GLY A 131 -15.06 30.52 -26.06
CA GLY A 131 -15.32 30.52 -24.62
C GLY A 131 -14.06 30.68 -23.76
N GLU A 132 -14.21 30.39 -22.47
CA GLU A 132 -13.13 30.50 -21.51
C GLU A 132 -12.27 29.23 -21.47
N PRO A 133 -10.96 29.32 -21.19
CA PRO A 133 -10.10 28.14 -21.07
C PRO A 133 -10.52 27.24 -19.92
N GLN A 134 -10.56 25.94 -20.16
CA GLN A 134 -10.62 24.94 -19.09
C GLN A 134 -9.25 24.91 -18.41
N ARG A 135 -9.22 24.97 -17.08
CA ARG A 135 -7.98 25.05 -16.32
C ARG A 135 -7.88 23.93 -15.31
N ARG A 136 -6.64 23.48 -15.09
CA ARG A 136 -6.29 22.51 -14.05
C ARG A 136 -4.99 22.89 -13.39
N THR A 137 -5.00 22.87 -12.06
CA THR A 137 -3.80 23.02 -11.23
C THR A 137 -3.38 21.64 -10.72
N MET A 138 -2.08 21.37 -10.75
CA MET A 138 -1.51 20.15 -10.22
C MET A 138 -0.12 20.43 -9.63
N TRP A 139 0.40 19.48 -8.90
CA TRP A 139 1.74 19.52 -8.34
C TRP A 139 2.65 18.57 -9.12
N ARG A 140 3.77 19.09 -9.64
CA ARG A 140 4.86 18.26 -10.15
C ARG A 140 5.76 17.89 -8.99
N ASP A 141 5.81 16.60 -8.63
CA ASP A 141 6.59 16.11 -7.49
C ASP A 141 7.97 15.63 -7.90
N TYR A 142 8.82 15.39 -6.91
CA TYR A 142 10.19 14.93 -7.08
C TYR A 142 10.23 13.46 -7.54
N PRO A 143 11.05 13.11 -8.56
CA PRO A 143 11.36 11.71 -8.84
C PRO A 143 12.27 11.15 -7.74
N PHE A 144 12.41 9.82 -7.71
CA PHE A 144 13.42 9.17 -6.89
C PHE A 144 14.83 9.72 -7.20
N SER A 145 15.59 10.04 -6.16
CA SER A 145 16.93 10.61 -6.26
C SER A 145 17.81 10.14 -5.09
N ALA A 146 18.42 8.96 -5.22
CA ALA A 146 19.35 8.43 -4.21
C ALA A 146 20.66 9.27 -4.15
N PRO A 147 21.35 9.31 -3.00
CA PRO A 147 21.12 8.46 -1.82
C PRO A 147 20.07 9.00 -0.87
N TYR A 148 19.34 8.09 -0.24
CA TYR A 148 18.49 8.38 0.92
C TYR A 148 19.20 7.98 2.21
N PRO A 149 18.76 8.48 3.37
CA PRO A 149 19.34 8.08 4.65
C PRO A 149 19.23 6.58 4.89
N ASP A 150 20.29 6.01 5.48
CA ASP A 150 20.34 4.59 5.81
C ASP A 150 19.31 4.20 6.89
N ALA A 151 19.08 2.88 7.01
CA ALA A 151 18.27 2.32 8.08
C ALA A 151 18.86 2.68 9.46
N ALA A 152 18.01 3.05 10.42
CA ALA A 152 18.45 3.36 11.78
C ALA A 152 18.94 2.12 12.53
N ARG A 153 18.59 0.93 12.06
CA ARG A 153 18.99 -0.39 12.61
C ARG A 153 18.75 -1.48 11.57
N PRO A 154 19.35 -2.68 11.71
CA PRO A 154 19.07 -3.82 10.84
C PRO A 154 17.56 -4.08 10.73
N TYR A 155 17.09 -4.47 9.56
CA TYR A 155 15.65 -4.66 9.30
C TYR A 155 15.06 -5.75 10.20
N ARG A 156 15.78 -6.86 10.39
CA ARG A 156 15.34 -7.94 11.30
C ARG A 156 15.20 -7.46 12.74
N GLU A 157 16.13 -6.63 13.22
CA GLU A 157 16.04 -6.04 14.57
C GLU A 157 14.84 -5.10 14.69
N ALA A 158 14.61 -4.25 13.67
CA ALA A 158 13.45 -3.35 13.62
C ALA A 158 12.13 -4.13 13.67
N ALA A 159 12.02 -5.20 12.89
CA ALA A 159 10.84 -6.06 12.87
C ALA A 159 10.55 -6.69 14.23
N ILE A 160 11.56 -7.30 14.86
CA ILE A 160 11.42 -7.93 16.18
C ILE A 160 11.03 -6.90 17.25
N LYS A 161 11.65 -5.70 17.24
CA LYS A 161 11.30 -4.64 18.20
C LYS A 161 9.87 -4.14 18.00
N GLY A 162 9.40 -4.00 16.75
CA GLY A 162 8.02 -3.63 16.44
C GLY A 162 7.02 -4.66 16.95
N ALA A 163 7.29 -5.95 16.72
CA ALA A 163 6.45 -7.05 17.21
C ALA A 163 6.43 -7.11 18.74
N LEU A 164 7.59 -6.99 19.39
CA LEU A 164 7.69 -6.96 20.87
C LEU A 164 6.98 -5.76 21.48
N PHE A 165 6.98 -4.60 20.82
CA PHE A 165 6.20 -3.45 21.29
C PHE A 165 4.72 -3.81 21.38
N VAL A 166 4.12 -4.37 20.31
CA VAL A 166 2.72 -4.78 20.29
C VAL A 166 2.43 -5.83 21.36
N HIS A 167 3.25 -6.88 21.42
CA HIS A 167 3.14 -7.94 22.44
C HIS A 167 3.09 -7.40 23.88
N ASN A 168 3.82 -6.33 24.18
CA ASN A 168 3.90 -5.76 25.54
C ASN A 168 2.81 -4.73 25.87
N ILE A 169 1.91 -4.41 24.93
CA ILE A 169 0.80 -3.50 25.21
C ILE A 169 -0.21 -4.17 26.14
N GLY A 170 -0.73 -3.42 27.12
CA GLY A 170 -1.64 -3.93 28.12
C GLY A 170 -2.88 -4.61 27.52
N ALA A 171 -3.49 -4.00 26.51
CA ALA A 171 -4.66 -4.53 25.82
C ALA A 171 -4.37 -5.82 25.02
N ILE A 172 -3.13 -6.00 24.53
CA ILE A 172 -2.72 -7.25 23.87
C ILE A 172 -2.40 -8.32 24.93
N ARG A 173 -1.66 -7.97 25.98
CA ARG A 173 -1.39 -8.90 27.09
C ARG A 173 -2.67 -9.30 27.86
N HIS A 174 -3.75 -8.53 27.77
CA HIS A 174 -5.04 -8.88 28.32
C HIS A 174 -5.51 -10.26 27.86
N TRP A 175 -5.25 -10.62 26.59
CA TRP A 175 -5.57 -11.93 26.04
C TRP A 175 -4.89 -13.12 26.72
N LEU A 176 -3.83 -12.93 27.52
CA LEU A 176 -3.23 -14.03 28.30
C LEU A 176 -4.21 -14.68 29.27
N THR A 177 -5.16 -13.93 29.81
CA THR A 177 -6.05 -14.35 30.88
C THR A 177 -7.54 -14.15 30.56
N HIS A 178 -7.84 -13.52 29.41
CA HIS A 178 -9.22 -13.20 29.02
C HIS A 178 -9.52 -13.74 27.64
N THR A 179 -10.80 -14.02 27.40
CA THR A 179 -11.33 -14.54 26.13
C THR A 179 -12.13 -13.49 25.35
N GLU A 180 -12.30 -12.29 25.94
CA GLU A 180 -12.93 -11.12 25.33
C GLU A 180 -11.90 -10.00 25.16
N PRO A 181 -12.06 -9.12 24.16
CA PRO A 181 -11.14 -8.01 23.94
C PRO A 181 -11.23 -6.98 25.08
N ASP A 182 -10.10 -6.33 25.37
CA ASP A 182 -10.06 -5.13 26.20
C ASP A 182 -10.58 -3.94 25.39
N MET A 183 -11.81 -3.50 25.67
CA MET A 183 -12.45 -2.39 24.93
C MET A 183 -11.96 -1.01 25.36
N SER A 184 -11.11 -0.91 26.40
CA SER A 184 -10.37 0.32 26.67
C SER A 184 -9.38 0.66 25.54
N PHE A 185 -8.99 -0.34 24.76
CA PHE A 185 -8.34 -0.18 23.47
C PHE A 185 -9.42 -0.23 22.38
N GLU A 186 -9.97 0.94 22.06
CA GLU A 186 -11.16 1.09 21.22
C GLU A 186 -11.03 0.48 19.83
N ASN A 187 -9.80 0.36 19.30
CA ASN A 187 -9.55 -0.29 18.00
C ASN A 187 -9.95 -1.78 17.99
N ASN A 188 -10.11 -2.43 19.14
CA ASN A 188 -10.64 -3.79 19.21
C ASN A 188 -12.08 -3.90 18.66
N THR A 189 -12.78 -2.77 18.43
CA THR A 189 -14.06 -2.78 17.70
C THR A 189 -13.92 -3.27 16.25
N TYR A 190 -12.71 -3.19 15.65
CA TYR A 190 -12.42 -3.71 14.29
C TYR A 190 -11.94 -5.16 14.37
N ALA A 191 -12.86 -6.10 14.59
CA ALA A 191 -12.52 -7.47 14.93
C ALA A 191 -11.58 -8.15 13.92
N CYS A 192 -11.93 -8.18 12.63
CA CYS A 192 -11.09 -8.82 11.61
C CYS A 192 -9.72 -8.14 11.50
N LYS A 193 -9.70 -6.80 11.49
CA LYS A 193 -8.51 -6.00 11.24
C LYS A 193 -7.54 -6.03 12.43
N ILE A 194 -8.04 -5.85 13.66
CA ILE A 194 -7.18 -5.68 14.84
C ILE A 194 -6.96 -7.00 15.59
N ILE A 195 -8.04 -7.73 15.88
CA ILE A 195 -7.90 -9.02 16.56
C ILE A 195 -7.22 -10.03 15.62
N GLY A 196 -7.58 -10.01 14.33
CA GLY A 196 -6.89 -10.83 13.32
C GLY A 196 -5.39 -10.52 13.21
N ALA A 197 -5.02 -9.24 13.16
CA ALA A 197 -3.61 -8.85 13.14
C ALA A 197 -2.87 -9.22 14.43
N THR A 198 -3.54 -9.15 15.59
CA THR A 198 -2.97 -9.63 16.86
C THR A 198 -2.62 -11.12 16.77
N VAL A 199 -3.54 -11.96 16.26
CA VAL A 199 -3.26 -13.41 16.06
C VAL A 199 -2.03 -13.61 15.17
N ARG A 200 -2.00 -12.94 14.02
CA ARG A 200 -0.92 -13.09 13.03
C ARG A 200 0.43 -12.66 13.60
N LEU A 201 0.47 -11.51 14.25
CA LEU A 201 1.70 -10.96 14.81
C LEU A 201 2.24 -11.83 15.95
N GLU A 202 1.37 -12.31 16.84
CA GLU A 202 1.77 -13.17 17.96
C GLU A 202 2.24 -14.56 17.47
N CYS A 203 1.59 -15.16 16.47
CA CYS A 203 2.08 -16.38 15.82
C CYS A 203 3.47 -16.19 15.20
N LEU A 204 3.69 -15.06 14.53
CA LEU A 204 5.00 -14.70 13.96
C LEU A 204 6.04 -14.46 15.05
N LEU A 205 5.69 -13.73 16.11
CA LEU A 205 6.60 -13.46 17.23
C LEU A 205 7.03 -14.75 17.94
N ALA A 206 6.11 -15.71 18.11
CA ALA A 206 6.43 -17.01 18.69
C ALA A 206 7.52 -17.77 17.91
N GLN A 207 7.52 -17.63 16.58
CA GLN A 207 8.56 -18.23 15.73
C GLN A 207 9.90 -17.49 15.82
N LEU A 208 9.86 -16.15 15.93
CA LEU A 208 11.04 -15.30 15.95
C LEU A 208 11.74 -15.27 17.31
N MET A 209 10.99 -15.41 18.41
CA MET A 209 11.44 -15.17 19.77
C MET A 209 11.02 -16.28 20.72
N PRO A 210 11.79 -17.39 20.80
CA PRO A 210 11.46 -18.53 21.67
C PRO A 210 11.24 -18.14 23.15
N ALA A 211 11.86 -17.05 23.62
CA ALA A 211 11.73 -16.60 25.01
C ALA A 211 10.33 -16.10 25.39
N VAL A 212 9.50 -15.70 24.41
CA VAL A 212 8.13 -15.24 24.63
C VAL A 212 7.10 -16.11 23.92
N ALA A 213 7.52 -17.22 23.30
CA ALA A 213 6.69 -18.04 22.44
C ALA A 213 5.43 -18.58 23.13
N ASP A 214 5.53 -19.02 24.38
CA ASP A 214 4.40 -19.58 25.14
C ASP A 214 3.34 -18.48 25.39
N ASP A 215 3.74 -17.30 25.82
CA ASP A 215 2.85 -16.15 26.03
C ASP A 215 2.22 -15.72 24.70
N ALA A 216 3.02 -15.58 23.64
CA ALA A 216 2.57 -15.18 22.32
C ALA A 216 1.52 -16.17 21.75
N LEU A 217 1.77 -17.46 21.83
CA LEU A 217 0.80 -18.49 21.40
C LEU A 217 -0.47 -18.50 22.27
N ALA A 218 -0.37 -18.21 23.57
CA ALA A 218 -1.55 -18.11 24.43
C ALA A 218 -2.42 -16.90 24.05
N ILE A 219 -1.80 -15.73 23.78
CA ILE A 219 -2.48 -14.54 23.26
C ILE A 219 -3.16 -14.85 21.92
N ALA A 220 -2.40 -15.38 20.96
CA ALA A 220 -2.92 -15.71 19.63
C ALA A 220 -4.11 -16.68 19.69
N ARG A 221 -4.04 -17.72 20.53
CA ARG A 221 -5.11 -18.71 20.71
C ARG A 221 -6.39 -18.08 21.25
N ASN A 222 -6.31 -17.28 22.32
CA ASN A 222 -7.48 -16.65 22.92
C ASN A 222 -8.14 -15.64 21.98
N ALA A 223 -7.33 -14.88 21.24
CA ALA A 223 -7.80 -13.94 20.22
C ALA A 223 -8.45 -14.67 19.02
N ALA A 224 -7.85 -15.77 18.52
CA ALA A 224 -8.42 -16.58 17.45
C ALA A 224 -9.73 -17.27 17.87
N ASP A 225 -9.77 -17.83 19.07
CA ASP A 225 -11.01 -18.44 19.62
C ASP A 225 -12.11 -17.39 19.80
N CYS A 226 -11.76 -16.14 20.13
CA CYS A 226 -12.73 -15.04 20.14
C CYS A 226 -13.28 -14.78 18.74
N LEU A 227 -12.42 -14.63 17.73
CA LEU A 227 -12.86 -14.44 16.33
C LEU A 227 -13.78 -15.57 15.85
N MET A 228 -13.46 -16.83 16.18
CA MET A 228 -14.34 -17.97 15.86
C MET A 228 -15.70 -17.84 16.55
N ARG A 229 -15.72 -17.47 17.82
CA ARG A 229 -16.94 -17.36 18.61
C ARG A 229 -17.89 -16.27 18.13
N ILE A 230 -17.35 -15.13 17.66
CA ILE A 230 -18.13 -14.01 17.14
C ILE A 230 -18.48 -14.15 15.66
N SER A 231 -17.94 -15.17 14.97
CA SER A 231 -18.27 -15.46 13.58
C SER A 231 -19.74 -15.84 13.42
N GLN A 232 -20.30 -15.56 12.24
CA GLN A 232 -21.67 -15.92 11.89
C GLN A 232 -21.87 -17.43 11.96
N PRO A 233 -23.02 -17.92 12.45
CA PRO A 233 -23.30 -19.36 12.53
C PRO A 233 -23.35 -20.00 11.12
N ALA A 234 -23.23 -21.32 11.08
CA ALA A 234 -23.12 -22.09 9.84
C ALA A 234 -24.36 -21.98 8.92
N ASP A 235 -25.52 -21.65 9.45
CA ASP A 235 -26.78 -21.48 8.72
C ASP A 235 -27.07 -20.00 8.33
N ALA A 236 -26.19 -19.06 8.69
CA ALA A 236 -26.29 -17.67 8.30
C ALA A 236 -25.94 -17.44 6.82
N PRO A 237 -26.46 -16.37 6.19
CA PRO A 237 -26.06 -16.00 4.83
C PRO A 237 -24.54 -15.84 4.65
N LEU A 238 -23.88 -15.22 5.63
CA LEU A 238 -22.43 -15.03 5.68
C LEU A 238 -21.79 -16.00 6.70
N ALA A 239 -22.13 -17.28 6.59
CA ALA A 239 -21.64 -18.30 7.50
C ALA A 239 -20.12 -18.21 7.71
N TYR A 240 -19.69 -18.32 8.97
CA TYR A 240 -18.29 -18.30 9.40
C TYR A 240 -17.56 -16.95 9.27
N PHE A 241 -18.17 -15.91 8.68
CA PHE A 241 -17.54 -14.60 8.64
C PHE A 241 -17.54 -13.98 10.03
N PRO A 242 -16.39 -13.58 10.58
CA PRO A 242 -16.36 -12.66 11.70
C PRO A 242 -16.88 -11.28 11.24
N PRO A 243 -17.52 -10.50 12.11
CA PRO A 243 -17.94 -9.14 11.75
C PRO A 243 -16.71 -8.24 11.60
N THR A 244 -16.75 -7.28 10.67
CA THR A 244 -15.74 -6.22 10.61
C THR A 244 -15.77 -5.41 11.91
N TYR A 245 -16.94 -5.03 12.35
CA TYR A 245 -17.18 -4.25 13.58
C TYR A 245 -17.85 -5.14 14.62
N TYR A 246 -17.24 -5.23 15.78
CA TYR A 246 -17.75 -6.00 16.93
C TYR A 246 -18.21 -5.04 17.99
N LEU A 247 -18.11 -5.08 19.16
CA LEU A 247 -18.63 -4.22 20.22
C LEU A 247 -18.50 -2.72 19.90
N GLU A 248 -19.47 -1.94 20.33
CA GLU A 248 -19.43 -0.48 20.24
C GLU A 248 -18.27 0.06 21.09
N PRO A 249 -17.45 1.01 20.58
CA PRO A 249 -16.41 1.65 21.36
C PRO A 249 -16.96 2.32 22.63
N GLU A 250 -16.19 2.33 23.71
CA GLU A 250 -16.59 2.96 24.96
C GLU A 250 -16.77 4.47 24.83
N ALA A 251 -15.85 5.15 24.12
CA ALA A 251 -15.99 6.56 23.80
C ALA A 251 -17.04 6.78 22.72
N LYS A 252 -17.96 7.70 22.97
CA LYS A 252 -19.05 8.06 22.05
C LYS A 252 -18.64 9.16 21.05
N ASP A 253 -17.45 9.66 21.14
CA ASP A 253 -16.84 10.63 20.24
C ASP A 253 -15.53 10.04 19.67
N GLY A 254 -15.15 10.51 18.51
CA GLY A 254 -13.95 10.06 17.85
C GLY A 254 -14.18 9.02 16.75
N TRP A 255 -13.08 8.64 16.12
CA TRP A 255 -13.09 7.88 14.88
C TRP A 255 -13.65 6.46 15.00
N PRO A 256 -13.24 5.62 15.98
CA PRO A 256 -13.77 4.26 16.08
C PRO A 256 -15.29 4.23 16.24
N HIS A 257 -15.85 5.13 17.05
CA HIS A 257 -17.31 5.21 17.22
C HIS A 257 -18.01 5.70 15.94
N HIS A 258 -17.48 6.72 15.29
CA HIS A 258 -18.05 7.24 14.03
C HIS A 258 -18.15 6.14 12.97
N VAL A 259 -17.08 5.38 12.76
CA VAL A 259 -17.05 4.30 11.76
C VAL A 259 -17.97 3.15 12.14
N TYR A 260 -18.04 2.81 13.43
CA TYR A 260 -18.99 1.83 13.94
C TYR A 260 -20.44 2.23 13.64
N GLU A 261 -20.81 3.50 13.89
CA GLU A 261 -22.18 4.00 13.67
C GLU A 261 -22.59 3.97 12.20
N ILE A 262 -21.74 4.43 11.27
CA ILE A 262 -22.07 4.42 9.84
C ILE A 262 -22.13 3.02 9.24
N ASN A 263 -21.54 2.02 9.90
CA ASN A 263 -21.47 0.63 9.44
C ASN A 263 -22.23 -0.34 10.34
N ARG A 264 -23.04 0.14 11.28
CA ARG A 264 -23.83 -0.72 12.18
C ARG A 264 -24.67 -1.71 11.37
N GLY A 265 -24.56 -3.01 11.66
CA GLY A 265 -25.25 -4.09 10.96
C GLY A 265 -24.70 -4.42 9.56
N LYS A 266 -23.60 -3.78 9.16
CA LYS A 266 -22.90 -4.07 7.90
C LYS A 266 -21.55 -4.70 8.17
N THR A 267 -20.99 -5.38 7.18
CA THR A 267 -19.59 -5.87 7.21
C THR A 267 -18.90 -5.54 5.89
N MET A 268 -17.60 -5.26 5.97
CA MET A 268 -16.70 -5.17 4.81
C MET A 268 -16.45 -6.57 4.31
N TYR A 269 -16.82 -6.84 3.07
CA TYR A 269 -16.88 -8.21 2.58
C TYR A 269 -15.52 -8.91 2.56
N LEU A 270 -14.45 -8.21 2.20
CA LEU A 270 -13.09 -8.77 2.14
C LEU A 270 -12.41 -8.96 3.50
N GLU A 271 -12.89 -8.33 4.56
CA GLU A 271 -12.26 -8.41 5.88
C GLU A 271 -12.24 -9.85 6.45
N ALA A 272 -13.22 -10.68 6.08
CA ALA A 272 -13.22 -12.08 6.48
C ALA A 272 -12.03 -12.87 5.91
N ALA A 273 -11.45 -12.44 4.77
CA ALA A 273 -10.24 -13.06 4.24
C ALA A 273 -9.03 -12.81 5.15
N ALA A 274 -8.90 -11.60 5.73
CA ALA A 274 -7.85 -11.30 6.70
C ALA A 274 -7.98 -12.16 7.98
N ALA A 275 -9.21 -12.41 8.43
CA ALA A 275 -9.46 -13.32 9.55
C ALA A 275 -9.12 -14.79 9.19
N ALA A 276 -9.43 -15.24 7.97
CA ALA A 276 -9.04 -16.56 7.50
C ALA A 276 -7.52 -16.75 7.45
N GLU A 277 -6.77 -15.72 7.02
CA GLU A 277 -5.30 -15.70 7.11
C GLU A 277 -4.82 -15.87 8.56
N ALA A 278 -5.45 -15.17 9.51
CA ALA A 278 -5.11 -15.28 10.93
C ALA A 278 -5.38 -16.70 11.47
N PHE A 279 -6.47 -17.34 11.05
CA PHE A 279 -6.75 -18.74 11.40
C PHE A 279 -5.73 -19.70 10.81
N LEU A 280 -5.27 -19.48 9.57
CA LEU A 280 -4.22 -20.31 8.98
C LEU A 280 -2.88 -20.15 9.71
N ASP A 281 -2.52 -18.92 10.08
CA ASP A 281 -1.31 -18.65 10.88
C ASP A 281 -1.39 -19.37 12.25
N MET A 282 -2.57 -19.33 12.91
CA MET A 282 -2.79 -20.05 14.16
C MET A 282 -2.76 -21.58 13.98
N TYR A 283 -3.32 -22.12 12.87
CA TYR A 283 -3.19 -23.53 12.54
C TYR A 283 -1.73 -23.95 12.35
N GLU A 284 -0.96 -23.17 11.61
CA GLU A 284 0.47 -23.44 11.38
C GLU A 284 1.28 -23.45 12.67
N ALA A 285 0.95 -22.55 13.60
CA ALA A 285 1.62 -22.44 14.90
C ALA A 285 1.19 -23.55 15.89
N SER A 286 -0.10 -23.90 15.94
CA SER A 286 -0.65 -24.81 16.96
C SER A 286 -0.91 -26.24 16.47
N LYS A 287 -1.09 -26.44 15.15
CA LYS A 287 -1.57 -27.68 14.51
C LYS A 287 -2.99 -28.10 14.92
N GLU A 288 -3.78 -27.17 15.46
CA GLU A 288 -5.18 -27.41 15.79
C GLU A 288 -6.06 -27.27 14.55
N GLU A 289 -6.60 -28.39 14.04
CA GLU A 289 -7.37 -28.46 12.78
C GLU A 289 -8.57 -27.50 12.73
N LYS A 290 -9.18 -27.19 13.89
CA LYS A 290 -10.34 -26.29 13.97
C LYS A 290 -10.11 -24.93 13.27
N TYR A 291 -8.89 -24.40 13.32
CA TYR A 291 -8.56 -23.12 12.70
C TYR A 291 -8.50 -23.21 11.18
N LYS A 292 -7.83 -24.23 10.64
CA LYS A 292 -7.82 -24.48 9.19
C LYS A 292 -9.23 -24.76 8.65
N GLU A 293 -10.01 -25.57 9.36
CA GLU A 293 -11.40 -25.84 8.99
C GLU A 293 -12.22 -24.57 8.96
N HIS A 294 -12.06 -23.65 9.94
CA HIS A 294 -12.77 -22.39 9.96
C HIS A 294 -12.38 -21.47 8.78
N ALA A 295 -11.08 -21.37 8.46
CA ALA A 295 -10.59 -20.64 7.30
C ALA A 295 -11.15 -21.19 5.98
N LEU A 296 -11.18 -22.50 5.80
CA LEU A 296 -11.78 -23.15 4.62
C LEU A 296 -13.29 -22.93 4.54
N ASN A 297 -13.99 -22.89 5.67
CA ASN A 297 -15.42 -22.57 5.71
C ASN A 297 -15.69 -21.10 5.32
N ILE A 298 -14.81 -20.16 5.69
CA ILE A 298 -14.86 -18.78 5.20
C ILE A 298 -14.73 -18.76 3.66
N LEU A 299 -13.74 -19.47 3.11
CA LEU A 299 -13.59 -19.61 1.64
C LEU A 299 -14.82 -20.23 0.99
N GLY A 300 -15.42 -21.24 1.63
CA GLY A 300 -16.69 -21.84 1.18
C GLY A 300 -17.83 -20.81 1.13
N THR A 301 -17.85 -19.83 2.02
CA THR A 301 -18.83 -18.74 1.99
C THR A 301 -18.56 -17.78 0.83
N TYR A 302 -17.32 -17.37 0.59
CA TYR A 302 -16.96 -16.60 -0.61
C TYR A 302 -17.37 -17.32 -1.89
N HIS A 303 -17.08 -18.61 -1.99
CA HIS A 303 -17.43 -19.41 -3.17
C HIS A 303 -18.95 -19.43 -3.44
N ARG A 304 -19.77 -19.59 -2.39
CA ARG A 304 -21.24 -19.62 -2.53
C ARG A 304 -21.85 -18.26 -2.88
N THR A 305 -21.20 -17.18 -2.49
CA THR A 305 -21.75 -15.83 -2.55
C THR A 305 -21.12 -14.95 -3.62
N GLN A 306 -20.18 -15.49 -4.41
CA GLN A 306 -19.60 -14.79 -5.56
C GLN A 306 -20.68 -14.42 -6.58
N ASN A 307 -20.64 -13.19 -7.07
CA ASN A 307 -21.51 -12.77 -8.16
C ASN A 307 -21.26 -13.57 -9.45
N ALA A 308 -22.27 -13.67 -10.30
CA ALA A 308 -22.19 -14.48 -11.53
C ALA A 308 -21.08 -14.04 -12.49
N ASP A 309 -20.73 -12.75 -12.46
CA ASP A 309 -19.64 -12.14 -13.25
C ASP A 309 -18.24 -12.31 -12.62
N GLY A 310 -18.15 -12.91 -11.45
CA GLY A 310 -16.91 -13.12 -10.72
C GLY A 310 -16.57 -12.03 -9.69
N SER A 311 -17.33 -10.95 -9.65
CA SER A 311 -17.12 -9.85 -8.70
C SER A 311 -17.56 -10.20 -7.27
N PHE A 312 -17.16 -9.33 -6.34
CA PHE A 312 -17.59 -9.35 -4.95
C PHE A 312 -18.02 -7.95 -4.49
N PRO A 313 -19.06 -7.84 -3.65
CA PRO A 313 -19.49 -6.55 -3.13
C PRO A 313 -18.47 -5.95 -2.16
N ILE A 314 -18.55 -4.65 -1.92
CA ILE A 314 -17.72 -3.97 -0.92
C ILE A 314 -18.31 -4.14 0.48
N LYS A 315 -19.56 -3.69 0.67
CA LYS A 315 -20.28 -3.80 1.94
C LYS A 315 -21.53 -4.64 1.78
N VAL A 316 -21.81 -5.44 2.80
CA VAL A 316 -22.99 -6.29 2.85
C VAL A 316 -23.70 -6.12 4.20
N ASP A 317 -25.02 -6.25 4.17
CA ASP A 317 -25.84 -6.37 5.38
C ASP A 317 -25.63 -7.76 5.99
N ILE A 318 -25.25 -7.81 7.25
CA ILE A 318 -24.86 -9.06 7.93
C ILE A 318 -26.04 -10.04 8.03
N ALA A 319 -27.26 -9.54 8.27
CA ALA A 319 -28.43 -10.38 8.50
C ALA A 319 -28.93 -11.05 7.21
N THR A 320 -28.77 -10.38 6.07
CA THR A 320 -29.30 -10.84 4.78
C THR A 320 -28.23 -11.31 3.80
N GLY A 321 -26.96 -10.98 4.03
CA GLY A 321 -25.85 -11.23 3.09
C GLY A 321 -25.93 -10.44 1.79
N LYS A 322 -26.85 -9.45 1.69
CA LYS A 322 -27.04 -8.66 0.48
C LYS A 322 -26.10 -7.46 0.44
N ALA A 323 -25.58 -7.18 -0.74
CA ALA A 323 -24.82 -5.95 -0.99
C ALA A 323 -25.66 -4.71 -0.63
N THR A 324 -25.03 -3.74 0.03
CA THR A 324 -25.66 -2.47 0.41
C THR A 324 -25.76 -1.49 -0.76
N ASP A 325 -24.95 -1.71 -1.79
CA ASP A 325 -24.87 -0.89 -3.01
C ASP A 325 -24.35 -1.75 -4.18
N ALA A 326 -24.20 -1.16 -5.36
CA ALA A 326 -23.77 -1.85 -6.58
C ALA A 326 -22.22 -1.88 -6.77
N ALA A 327 -21.47 -1.25 -5.87
CA ALA A 327 -20.01 -1.19 -6.02
C ALA A 327 -19.34 -2.53 -5.66
N CYS A 328 -18.30 -2.88 -6.42
CA CYS A 328 -17.54 -4.10 -6.23
C CYS A 328 -16.10 -3.79 -5.80
N CYS A 329 -15.55 -4.65 -4.96
CA CYS A 329 -14.17 -4.54 -4.49
C CYS A 329 -13.18 -5.20 -5.45
N THR A 330 -11.90 -4.88 -5.29
CA THR A 330 -10.77 -5.57 -5.93
C THR A 330 -10.31 -6.72 -5.00
N PRO A 331 -10.68 -7.99 -5.29
CA PRO A 331 -10.52 -9.08 -4.34
C PRO A 331 -9.11 -9.71 -4.28
N ALA A 332 -8.05 -8.93 -4.54
CA ALA A 332 -6.67 -9.42 -4.54
C ALA A 332 -6.27 -10.12 -3.24
N PRO A 333 -6.59 -9.62 -2.02
CA PRO A 333 -6.27 -10.34 -0.77
C PRO A 333 -6.95 -11.72 -0.67
N LEU A 334 -8.19 -11.84 -1.16
CA LEU A 334 -8.89 -13.13 -1.21
C LEU A 334 -8.19 -14.11 -2.17
N LEU A 335 -7.69 -13.62 -3.30
CA LEU A 335 -6.96 -14.46 -4.26
C LEU A 335 -5.61 -14.93 -3.69
N CYS A 336 -4.91 -14.09 -2.93
CA CYS A 336 -3.71 -14.50 -2.19
C CYS A 336 -4.02 -15.62 -1.18
N LEU A 337 -5.14 -15.52 -0.46
CA LEU A 337 -5.59 -16.56 0.47
C LEU A 337 -5.90 -17.88 -0.26
N VAL A 338 -6.59 -17.84 -1.41
CA VAL A 338 -6.86 -19.05 -2.21
C VAL A 338 -5.55 -19.66 -2.69
N GLU A 339 -4.60 -18.88 -3.17
CA GLU A 339 -3.28 -19.37 -3.59
C GLU A 339 -2.52 -20.02 -2.41
N ARG A 340 -2.60 -19.44 -1.20
CA ARG A 340 -2.00 -20.02 0.01
C ARG A 340 -2.60 -21.38 0.33
N VAL A 341 -3.93 -21.53 0.34
CA VAL A 341 -4.53 -22.83 0.67
C VAL A 341 -4.27 -23.87 -0.41
N ARG A 342 -4.16 -23.46 -1.66
CA ARG A 342 -3.79 -24.33 -2.77
C ARG A 342 -2.36 -24.85 -2.64
N THR A 343 -1.42 -23.96 -2.40
CA THR A 343 0.01 -24.30 -2.36
C THR A 343 0.43 -24.97 -1.07
N SER A 344 -0.09 -24.53 0.09
CA SER A 344 0.33 -25.05 1.39
C SER A 344 -0.42 -26.31 1.81
N TYR A 345 -1.69 -26.48 1.38
CA TYR A 345 -2.55 -27.57 1.84
C TYR A 345 -3.13 -28.45 0.72
N GLY A 346 -2.86 -28.13 -0.56
CA GLY A 346 -3.36 -28.87 -1.71
C GLY A 346 -4.87 -28.75 -1.92
N VAL A 347 -5.51 -27.66 -1.41
CA VAL A 347 -6.96 -27.43 -1.56
C VAL A 347 -7.21 -26.66 -2.85
N SER A 348 -7.92 -27.26 -3.80
CA SER A 348 -8.25 -26.70 -5.13
C SER A 348 -9.74 -26.39 -5.32
N ASP A 349 -10.56 -26.56 -4.30
CA ASP A 349 -12.03 -26.39 -4.37
C ASP A 349 -12.44 -24.94 -4.72
N PHE A 350 -11.53 -23.97 -4.57
CA PHE A 350 -11.78 -22.56 -4.79
C PHE A 350 -11.14 -22.01 -6.07
N ASP A 351 -10.46 -22.83 -6.87
CA ASP A 351 -9.72 -22.40 -8.06
C ASP A 351 -10.65 -21.76 -9.12
N GLU A 352 -11.86 -22.29 -9.31
CA GLU A 352 -12.84 -21.71 -10.24
C GLU A 352 -13.32 -20.33 -9.78
N MET A 353 -13.57 -20.16 -8.47
CA MET A 353 -13.94 -18.88 -7.88
C MET A 353 -12.80 -17.86 -8.09
N ALA A 354 -11.57 -18.26 -7.81
CA ALA A 354 -10.40 -17.41 -7.97
C ALA A 354 -10.18 -16.97 -9.43
N ALA A 355 -10.29 -17.92 -10.38
CA ALA A 355 -10.15 -17.62 -11.80
C ALA A 355 -11.21 -16.63 -12.32
N LYS A 356 -12.46 -16.74 -11.86
CA LYS A 356 -13.52 -15.78 -12.19
C LYS A 356 -13.24 -14.39 -11.61
N ALA A 357 -12.77 -14.34 -10.34
CA ALA A 357 -12.44 -13.09 -9.67
C ALA A 357 -11.22 -12.40 -10.32
N GLU A 358 -10.18 -13.15 -10.66
CA GLU A 358 -9.01 -12.62 -11.39
C GLU A 358 -9.43 -12.05 -12.74
N LYS A 359 -10.23 -12.82 -13.49
CA LYS A 359 -10.75 -12.33 -14.77
C LYS A 359 -11.53 -11.04 -14.59
N TRP A 360 -12.39 -10.95 -13.56
CA TRP A 360 -13.13 -9.73 -13.27
C TRP A 360 -12.19 -8.56 -12.94
N MET A 361 -11.16 -8.77 -12.12
CA MET A 361 -10.16 -7.74 -11.79
C MET A 361 -9.45 -7.23 -13.04
N MET A 362 -8.98 -8.13 -13.91
CA MET A 362 -8.30 -7.76 -15.15
C MET A 362 -9.22 -7.06 -16.15
N ASP A 363 -10.48 -7.47 -16.23
CA ASP A 363 -11.46 -6.89 -17.16
C ASP A 363 -12.09 -5.58 -16.67
N ASN A 364 -12.13 -5.34 -15.37
CA ASN A 364 -12.76 -4.17 -14.76
C ASN A 364 -11.76 -3.25 -14.06
N THR A 365 -11.17 -3.68 -12.95
CA THR A 365 -10.27 -2.82 -12.16
C THR A 365 -9.04 -2.42 -12.99
N MET A 366 -8.38 -3.38 -13.64
CA MET A 366 -7.19 -3.10 -14.45
C MET A 366 -7.52 -2.23 -15.67
N LYS A 367 -8.64 -2.42 -16.33
CA LYS A 367 -9.03 -1.59 -17.48
C LYS A 367 -9.45 -0.18 -17.08
N SER A 368 -10.32 -0.06 -16.07
CA SER A 368 -10.80 1.25 -15.59
C SER A 368 -9.77 1.99 -14.77
N PHE A 369 -8.87 1.29 -14.12
CA PHE A 369 -7.94 1.82 -13.11
C PHE A 369 -8.64 2.52 -11.95
N ASN A 370 -9.89 2.13 -11.67
CA ASN A 370 -10.61 2.61 -10.50
C ASN A 370 -10.14 1.85 -9.26
N LEU A 371 -9.05 2.34 -8.68
CA LEU A 371 -8.39 1.81 -7.49
C LEU A 371 -8.92 2.48 -6.22
N THR A 372 -10.20 2.83 -6.22
CA THR A 372 -10.88 3.34 -5.03
C THR A 372 -10.87 2.29 -3.92
N GLY A 373 -10.61 2.71 -2.69
CA GLY A 373 -10.50 1.84 -1.52
C GLY A 373 -10.89 2.56 -0.22
N GLN A 374 -10.55 1.97 0.93
CA GLN A 374 -10.81 2.51 2.29
C GLN A 374 -12.30 2.82 2.51
N PHE A 375 -13.13 1.84 2.20
CA PHE A 375 -14.59 2.01 2.23
C PHE A 375 -15.18 1.94 3.64
N GLU A 376 -14.42 1.45 4.61
CA GLU A 376 -14.86 1.40 6.00
C GLU A 376 -15.14 2.78 6.58
N ASP A 377 -14.41 3.80 6.11
CA ASP A 377 -14.46 5.16 6.61
C ASP A 377 -15.62 5.98 6.06
N GLN A 378 -16.36 5.45 5.08
CA GLN A 378 -17.26 6.25 4.28
C GLN A 378 -18.59 5.55 4.02
N ARG A 379 -19.60 6.35 3.74
CA ARG A 379 -20.84 5.87 3.17
C ARG A 379 -20.65 5.68 1.67
N MET A 380 -21.00 4.50 1.16
CA MET A 380 -20.82 4.18 -0.25
C MET A 380 -21.64 5.07 -1.18
N GLU A 381 -22.82 5.51 -0.74
CA GLU A 381 -23.69 6.43 -1.48
C GLU A 381 -23.08 7.82 -1.69
N ASP A 382 -22.13 8.20 -0.85
CA ASP A 382 -21.46 9.51 -0.90
C ASP A 382 -20.16 9.46 -1.74
N LEU A 383 -19.62 8.27 -2.01
CA LEU A 383 -18.35 8.07 -2.68
C LEU A 383 -18.52 7.93 -4.20
N LYS A 384 -17.93 8.86 -4.94
CA LYS A 384 -17.90 8.80 -6.41
C LYS A 384 -16.69 8.00 -6.90
N PRO A 385 -16.79 7.35 -8.08
CA PRO A 385 -15.63 6.70 -8.69
C PRO A 385 -14.44 7.64 -8.80
N TYR A 386 -13.24 7.14 -8.53
CA TYR A 386 -11.96 7.87 -8.53
C TYR A 386 -11.82 8.99 -7.49
N GLN A 387 -12.79 9.21 -6.63
CA GLN A 387 -12.74 10.30 -5.66
C GLN A 387 -11.74 10.01 -4.53
N ASN A 388 -11.62 8.75 -4.14
CA ASN A 388 -10.68 8.31 -3.10
C ASN A 388 -9.87 7.09 -3.57
N LEU A 389 -8.92 7.29 -4.47
CA LEU A 389 -7.97 6.25 -4.83
C LEU A 389 -7.03 5.98 -3.66
N THR A 390 -6.61 4.72 -3.51
CA THR A 390 -5.76 4.29 -2.40
C THR A 390 -4.54 3.52 -2.88
N ASN A 391 -3.46 3.63 -2.13
CA ASN A 391 -2.24 2.90 -2.45
C ASN A 391 -2.39 1.40 -2.14
N CYS A 392 -3.10 1.04 -1.08
CA CYS A 392 -3.28 -0.35 -0.69
C CYS A 392 -3.97 -1.17 -1.79
N THR A 393 -5.04 -0.67 -2.40
CA THR A 393 -5.72 -1.39 -3.49
C THR A 393 -4.79 -1.65 -4.68
N ALA A 394 -3.92 -0.69 -5.02
CA ALA A 394 -2.95 -0.85 -6.10
C ALA A 394 -1.86 -1.86 -5.74
N ASN A 395 -1.30 -1.75 -4.52
CA ASN A 395 -0.24 -2.65 -4.04
C ASN A 395 -0.76 -4.08 -3.84
N ASP A 396 -1.94 -4.28 -3.25
CA ASP A 396 -2.55 -5.61 -3.10
C ASP A 396 -2.72 -6.30 -4.45
N PHE A 397 -3.19 -5.57 -5.46
CA PHE A 397 -3.35 -6.12 -6.80
C PHE A 397 -2.00 -6.44 -7.45
N ALA A 398 -1.03 -5.54 -7.35
CA ALA A 398 0.32 -5.77 -7.84
C ALA A 398 0.98 -6.96 -7.14
N ASP A 399 0.88 -7.04 -5.81
CA ASP A 399 1.45 -8.12 -5.00
C ASP A 399 0.82 -9.47 -5.36
N TYR A 400 -0.50 -9.52 -5.57
CA TYR A 400 -1.15 -10.74 -6.07
C TYR A 400 -0.52 -11.21 -7.38
N LEU A 401 -0.39 -10.32 -8.37
CA LEU A 401 0.21 -10.68 -9.66
C LEU A 401 1.67 -11.11 -9.50
N LEU A 402 2.48 -10.32 -8.79
CA LEU A 402 3.90 -10.57 -8.59
C LEU A 402 4.21 -11.87 -7.83
N ASN A 403 3.29 -12.36 -7.01
CA ASN A 403 3.46 -13.59 -6.24
C ASN A 403 2.90 -14.84 -6.94
N LYS A 404 2.27 -14.73 -8.11
CA LYS A 404 1.82 -15.90 -8.89
C LYS A 404 2.99 -16.80 -9.23
N ASN A 405 2.80 -18.14 -9.16
CA ASN A 405 3.84 -19.07 -9.58
C ASN A 405 4.18 -18.94 -11.06
N GLU A 406 3.14 -18.83 -11.90
CA GLU A 406 3.27 -18.56 -13.32
C GLU A 406 2.77 -17.13 -13.58
N LEU A 407 3.66 -16.29 -14.07
CA LEU A 407 3.42 -14.87 -14.34
C LEU A 407 3.72 -14.61 -15.83
N SER A 408 2.70 -14.21 -16.59
CA SER A 408 2.89 -13.80 -17.98
C SER A 408 3.50 -12.40 -18.09
N ASP A 409 4.10 -12.09 -19.24
CA ASP A 409 4.66 -10.74 -19.50
C ASP A 409 3.60 -9.65 -19.40
N ALA A 410 2.35 -9.94 -19.77
CA ALA A 410 1.25 -9.00 -19.68
C ALA A 410 0.85 -8.73 -18.20
N GLU A 411 0.82 -9.76 -17.36
CA GLU A 411 0.55 -9.60 -15.93
C GLU A 411 1.71 -8.88 -15.21
N LEU A 412 2.95 -9.19 -15.59
CA LEU A 412 4.11 -8.45 -15.06
C LEU A 412 4.04 -6.97 -15.44
N ALA A 413 3.72 -6.65 -16.69
CA ALA A 413 3.53 -5.27 -17.13
C ALA A 413 2.41 -4.58 -16.37
N ALA A 414 1.28 -5.27 -16.12
CA ALA A 414 0.18 -4.76 -15.32
C ALA A 414 0.60 -4.50 -13.86
N ALA A 415 1.33 -5.41 -13.25
CA ALA A 415 1.86 -5.23 -11.88
C ALA A 415 2.81 -4.02 -11.79
N ILE A 416 3.73 -3.88 -12.74
CA ILE A 416 4.63 -2.72 -12.80
C ILE A 416 3.83 -1.42 -12.95
N GLU A 417 2.79 -1.41 -13.79
CA GLU A 417 1.94 -0.22 -13.96
C GLU A 417 1.19 0.16 -12.69
N LEU A 418 0.68 -0.83 -11.93
CA LEU A 418 0.03 -0.61 -10.64
C LEU A 418 1.01 -0.04 -9.59
N VAL A 419 2.23 -0.55 -9.52
CA VAL A 419 3.26 -0.03 -8.60
C VAL A 419 3.70 1.37 -8.98
N ARG A 420 3.88 1.65 -10.29
CA ARG A 420 4.16 3.00 -10.80
C ARG A 420 3.03 3.98 -10.47
N PHE A 421 1.77 3.53 -10.53
CA PHE A 421 0.63 4.32 -10.08
C PHE A 421 0.71 4.63 -8.57
N ALA A 422 0.97 3.62 -7.73
CA ALA A 422 1.10 3.81 -6.30
C ALA A 422 2.25 4.80 -5.97
N GLU A 423 3.39 4.67 -6.65
CA GLU A 423 4.50 5.61 -6.53
C GLU A 423 4.09 7.03 -6.94
N ASP A 424 3.50 7.17 -8.13
CA ASP A 424 3.13 8.46 -8.70
C ASP A 424 2.21 9.26 -7.81
N GLN A 425 1.19 8.58 -7.24
CA GLN A 425 0.11 9.27 -6.55
C GLN A 425 0.33 9.40 -5.04
N PHE A 426 1.09 8.49 -4.43
CA PHE A 426 1.13 8.38 -2.97
C PHE A 426 2.54 8.49 -2.37
N VAL A 427 3.61 8.23 -3.13
CA VAL A 427 4.98 8.35 -2.62
C VAL A 427 5.47 9.79 -2.73
N HIS A 428 6.11 10.27 -1.68
CA HIS A 428 6.86 11.52 -1.66
C HIS A 428 8.33 11.19 -1.41
N TRP A 429 9.13 11.28 -2.46
CA TRP A 429 10.58 11.06 -2.37
C TRP A 429 11.28 12.21 -1.68
N GLU A 430 10.92 13.43 -2.05
CA GLU A 430 11.30 14.68 -1.38
C GLU A 430 10.08 15.59 -1.36
N LEU A 431 9.72 16.11 -0.20
CA LEU A 431 8.62 17.04 -0.13
C LEU A 431 9.11 18.48 -0.35
N ALA A 432 8.43 19.17 -1.24
CA ALA A 432 8.49 20.62 -1.25
C ALA A 432 7.84 21.12 0.05
N ALA A 433 8.62 21.84 0.84
CA ALA A 433 8.32 22.17 2.23
C ALA A 433 7.00 22.96 2.44
N ASP A 434 6.35 23.45 1.40
CA ASP A 434 5.38 24.54 1.53
C ASP A 434 3.91 24.14 1.37
N GLU A 435 3.57 22.97 0.81
CA GLU A 435 2.16 22.65 0.55
C GLU A 435 1.55 21.57 1.46
N ASN A 436 2.33 20.63 1.97
CA ASN A 436 1.80 19.55 2.79
C ASN A 436 2.19 19.64 4.27
N GLY A 437 3.00 20.61 4.67
CA GLY A 437 3.42 20.80 6.07
C GLY A 437 4.36 19.72 6.62
N PHE A 438 4.88 18.83 5.77
CA PHE A 438 5.81 17.79 6.16
C PHE A 438 7.26 18.27 6.04
N GLY A 439 8.06 18.03 7.07
CA GLY A 439 9.50 18.29 7.04
C GLY A 439 10.25 17.22 6.26
N ARG A 440 11.51 17.50 5.89
CA ARG A 440 12.40 16.53 5.23
C ARG A 440 12.64 15.26 6.04
N GLU A 441 12.46 15.33 7.33
CA GLU A 441 12.61 14.20 8.27
C GLU A 441 11.62 13.07 7.99
N LEU A 442 10.46 13.41 7.38
CA LEU A 442 9.41 12.46 7.04
C LEU A 442 9.56 11.83 5.65
N THR A 443 10.58 12.22 4.87
CA THR A 443 10.78 11.69 3.54
C THR A 443 11.92 10.64 3.49
N PRO A 444 11.81 9.64 2.60
CA PRO A 444 10.63 9.35 1.79
C PRO A 444 9.45 8.86 2.64
N CYS A 445 8.24 9.11 2.18
CA CYS A 445 7.03 8.67 2.86
C CYS A 445 5.91 8.33 1.86
N VAL A 446 4.85 7.69 2.33
CA VAL A 446 3.72 7.26 1.49
C VAL A 446 2.40 7.60 2.15
N HIS A 447 1.51 8.26 1.41
CA HIS A 447 0.13 8.49 1.81
C HIS A 447 -0.73 7.27 1.55
N GLU A 448 -1.74 7.07 2.35
CA GLU A 448 -2.64 5.94 2.22
C GLU A 448 -3.69 6.15 1.11
N GLN A 449 -4.26 7.35 1.00
CA GLN A 449 -5.42 7.63 0.17
C GLN A 449 -5.55 9.13 -0.14
N TYR A 450 -6.36 9.48 -1.15
CA TYR A 450 -6.58 10.89 -1.51
C TYR A 450 -7.25 11.72 -0.42
N PHE A 451 -8.08 11.10 0.42
CA PHE A 451 -8.78 11.79 1.51
C PHE A 451 -7.92 11.94 2.76
N TYR A 452 -6.81 11.23 2.83
CA TYR A 452 -5.92 11.26 3.98
C TYR A 452 -4.48 11.41 3.54
N GLU A 453 -3.99 12.66 3.54
CA GLU A 453 -2.67 13.02 3.05
C GLU A 453 -1.58 12.93 4.14
N THR A 454 -1.85 12.25 5.25
CA THR A 454 -0.84 11.98 6.27
C THR A 454 -0.08 10.70 5.91
N PRO A 455 1.26 10.68 5.98
CA PRO A 455 2.03 9.46 5.77
C PRO A 455 1.69 8.37 6.79
N VAL A 456 1.60 7.13 6.30
CA VAL A 456 1.25 5.95 7.08
C VAL A 456 2.34 4.90 6.94
N ASP A 457 2.76 4.30 8.05
CA ASP A 457 3.83 3.30 8.13
C ASP A 457 3.53 2.06 7.26
N ALA A 458 2.30 1.53 7.35
CA ALA A 458 1.87 0.38 6.56
C ALA A 458 1.93 0.68 5.06
N SER A 459 1.47 1.87 4.63
CA SER A 459 1.51 2.29 3.23
C SER A 459 2.95 2.35 2.71
N CYS A 460 3.87 2.82 3.55
CA CYS A 460 5.30 2.85 3.23
C CYS A 460 5.86 1.43 3.06
N ALA A 461 5.52 0.52 3.98
CA ALA A 461 5.98 -0.86 3.98
C ALA A 461 5.36 -1.67 2.82
N GLU A 462 4.07 -1.50 2.53
CA GLU A 462 3.37 -2.19 1.43
C GLU A 462 3.93 -1.77 0.07
N THR A 463 4.11 -0.47 -0.16
CA THR A 463 4.72 0.02 -1.41
C THR A 463 6.16 -0.50 -1.56
N ALA A 464 6.94 -0.56 -0.48
CA ALA A 464 8.26 -1.19 -0.50
C ALA A 464 8.17 -2.69 -0.84
N GLY A 465 7.15 -3.39 -0.33
CA GLY A 465 6.86 -4.79 -0.65
C GLY A 465 6.66 -5.02 -2.14
N SER A 466 5.85 -4.18 -2.77
CA SER A 466 5.58 -4.25 -4.21
C SER A 466 6.83 -3.96 -5.05
N PHE A 467 7.68 -3.00 -4.65
CA PHE A 467 8.99 -2.80 -5.28
C PHE A 467 9.92 -4.02 -5.11
N MET A 468 9.96 -4.66 -3.92
CA MET A 468 10.71 -5.91 -3.74
C MET A 468 10.17 -7.02 -4.65
N GLY A 469 8.85 -7.08 -4.85
CA GLY A 469 8.22 -8.01 -5.79
C GLY A 469 8.71 -7.80 -7.23
N ILE A 470 8.77 -6.56 -7.71
CA ILE A 470 9.34 -6.22 -9.03
C ILE A 470 10.79 -6.68 -9.10
N TYR A 471 11.62 -6.33 -8.11
CA TYR A 471 13.03 -6.74 -8.09
C TYR A 471 13.19 -8.26 -8.16
N ARG A 472 12.42 -9.03 -7.39
CA ARG A 472 12.47 -10.51 -7.42
C ARG A 472 12.13 -11.10 -8.79
N ARG A 473 11.24 -10.44 -9.55
CA ARG A 473 10.81 -10.91 -10.87
C ARG A 473 11.71 -10.46 -12.02
N THR A 474 12.31 -9.29 -11.89
CA THR A 474 13.01 -8.64 -13.03
C THR A 474 14.51 -8.44 -12.79
N GLY A 475 14.97 -8.43 -11.54
CA GLY A 475 16.31 -8.01 -11.16
C GLY A 475 16.53 -6.49 -11.27
N ASP A 476 15.46 -5.68 -11.30
CA ASP A 476 15.56 -4.22 -11.40
C ASP A 476 16.11 -3.61 -10.11
N GLU A 477 17.38 -3.22 -10.13
CA GLU A 477 18.07 -2.60 -8.99
C GLU A 477 17.45 -1.27 -8.55
N LEU A 478 16.81 -0.53 -9.45
CA LEU A 478 16.10 0.69 -9.08
C LEU A 478 14.90 0.37 -8.17
N ALA A 479 14.16 -0.69 -8.47
CA ALA A 479 13.05 -1.12 -7.61
C ALA A 479 13.56 -1.55 -6.22
N LEU A 480 14.71 -2.25 -6.14
CA LEU A 480 15.32 -2.61 -4.84
C LEU A 480 15.73 -1.36 -4.05
N GLU A 481 16.39 -0.38 -4.68
CA GLU A 481 16.81 0.85 -3.98
C GLU A 481 15.61 1.70 -3.55
N LYS A 482 14.52 1.74 -4.31
CA LYS A 482 13.25 2.36 -3.90
C LYS A 482 12.67 1.66 -2.67
N ALA A 483 12.63 0.32 -2.66
CA ALA A 483 12.17 -0.45 -1.51
C ALA A 483 13.01 -0.20 -0.25
N LYS A 484 14.34 -0.19 -0.39
CA LYS A 484 15.27 0.11 0.70
C LYS A 484 15.03 1.51 1.27
N ALA A 485 14.91 2.53 0.42
CA ALA A 485 14.68 3.90 0.85
C ALA A 485 13.41 4.02 1.71
N LEU A 486 12.31 3.39 1.31
CA LEU A 486 11.05 3.38 2.04
C LEU A 486 11.17 2.62 3.39
N LEU A 487 11.76 1.43 3.40
CA LEU A 487 11.92 0.67 4.66
C LEU A 487 12.96 1.30 5.59
N ASN A 488 13.99 1.97 5.08
CA ASN A 488 14.90 2.77 5.89
C ASN A 488 14.13 3.87 6.63
N ALA A 489 13.19 4.53 5.96
CA ALA A 489 12.34 5.54 6.59
C ALA A 489 11.47 4.95 7.71
N VAL A 490 10.88 3.77 7.52
CA VAL A 490 10.15 3.04 8.58
C VAL A 490 11.06 2.79 9.79
N THR A 491 12.30 2.32 9.59
CA THR A 491 13.24 2.07 10.70
C THR A 491 13.66 3.35 11.42
N ARG A 492 13.71 4.48 10.71
CA ARG A 492 14.05 5.80 11.26
C ARG A 492 12.90 6.40 12.05
N ALA A 493 11.65 6.18 11.61
CA ALA A 493 10.46 6.58 12.33
C ALA A 493 10.24 5.75 13.60
N GLN A 494 10.78 4.53 13.67
CA GLN A 494 10.60 3.64 14.80
C GLN A 494 11.20 4.19 16.09
N ASN A 495 10.43 4.21 17.18
CA ASN A 495 10.90 4.64 18.49
C ASN A 495 12.13 3.83 18.96
N ILE A 496 13.21 4.53 19.25
CA ILE A 496 14.48 3.91 19.61
C ILE A 496 14.43 3.18 20.97
N THR A 497 13.55 3.63 21.87
CA THR A 497 13.49 3.12 23.25
C THR A 497 12.59 1.88 23.35
N ASN A 498 11.35 1.95 22.84
CA ASN A 498 10.37 0.89 23.02
C ASN A 498 10.06 0.09 21.76
N GLY A 499 10.55 0.53 20.59
CA GLY A 499 10.35 -0.17 19.33
C GLY A 499 9.04 0.13 18.61
N GLN A 500 8.20 1.01 19.13
CA GLN A 500 6.95 1.42 18.48
C GLN A 500 7.21 2.00 17.08
N ILE A 501 6.50 1.49 16.08
CA ILE A 501 6.40 2.11 14.76
C ILE A 501 5.17 3.02 14.81
N PRO A 502 5.29 4.34 14.53
CA PRO A 502 4.15 5.25 14.59
C PRO A 502 3.25 4.99 13.39
N THR A 503 1.96 4.72 13.60
CA THR A 503 1.02 4.43 12.50
C THR A 503 0.89 5.61 11.55
N THR A 504 0.81 6.83 12.09
CA THR A 504 0.84 8.05 11.30
C THR A 504 2.13 8.82 11.57
N TRP A 505 2.76 9.29 10.51
CA TRP A 505 4.04 9.96 10.60
C TRP A 505 3.87 11.45 10.79
N GLU A 506 3.79 11.88 12.04
CA GLU A 506 3.79 13.29 12.42
C GLU A 506 5.06 13.60 13.21
N PHE A 507 5.75 14.65 12.77
CA PHE A 507 6.97 15.11 13.40
C PHE A 507 6.73 16.48 14.03
N ASN A 508 6.29 16.47 15.27
CA ASN A 508 5.94 17.67 16.02
C ASN A 508 7.10 18.13 16.92
N SER A 509 7.49 19.39 16.83
CA SER A 509 8.49 20.00 17.73
C SER A 509 9.83 19.25 17.78
N GLY A 510 10.26 18.65 16.67
CA GLY A 510 11.51 17.88 16.61
C GLY A 510 11.42 16.44 17.13
N GLN A 511 10.21 15.94 17.35
CA GLN A 511 9.99 14.56 17.81
C GLN A 511 8.85 13.90 17.06
N TRP A 512 8.96 12.58 16.86
CA TRP A 512 7.89 11.75 16.31
C TRP A 512 6.72 11.67 17.29
N ASP A 513 5.49 11.76 16.79
CA ASP A 513 4.30 11.55 17.62
C ASP A 513 4.00 10.05 17.74
N TYR A 514 4.46 9.45 18.84
CA TYR A 514 4.18 8.06 19.18
C TYR A 514 2.92 7.88 20.05
N ASN A 515 2.24 8.95 20.40
CA ASN A 515 1.09 8.90 21.31
C ASN A 515 -0.24 8.78 20.58
N ARG A 516 -0.22 8.86 19.25
CA ARG A 516 -1.44 8.66 18.46
C ARG A 516 -1.87 7.20 18.44
N THR A 517 -3.13 7.01 18.11
CA THR A 517 -3.74 5.69 18.00
C THR A 517 -2.84 4.77 17.20
N PHE A 518 -2.35 3.75 17.88
CA PHE A 518 -1.52 2.74 17.26
C PHE A 518 -2.41 1.60 16.72
N TRP A 519 -2.06 1.09 15.55
CA TRP A 519 -2.80 0.06 14.85
C TRP A 519 -1.96 -1.21 14.70
N PRO A 520 -2.30 -2.34 15.35
CA PRO A 520 -1.57 -3.60 15.26
C PRO A 520 -1.42 -4.14 13.83
N ASN A 521 -2.44 -3.96 12.99
CA ASN A 521 -2.39 -4.36 11.58
C ASN A 521 -1.33 -3.57 10.79
N CYS A 522 -1.20 -2.27 11.04
CA CYS A 522 -0.16 -1.45 10.42
C CYS A 522 1.24 -1.92 10.85
N THR A 523 1.44 -2.13 12.16
CA THR A 523 2.72 -2.67 12.64
C THR A 523 2.99 -4.06 12.07
N TYR A 524 1.98 -4.93 11.95
CA TYR A 524 2.14 -6.25 11.33
C TYR A 524 2.62 -6.13 9.87
N ALA A 525 2.00 -5.25 9.07
CA ALA A 525 2.42 -5.00 7.69
C ALA A 525 3.91 -4.56 7.62
N CYS A 526 4.33 -3.64 8.48
CA CYS A 526 5.73 -3.22 8.57
C CYS A 526 6.66 -4.37 8.96
N VAL A 527 6.30 -5.14 9.99
CA VAL A 527 7.12 -6.28 10.48
C VAL A 527 7.36 -7.30 9.37
N VAL A 528 6.32 -7.68 8.64
CA VAL A 528 6.43 -8.67 7.55
C VAL A 528 7.35 -8.16 6.43
N ARG A 529 7.24 -6.89 6.05
CA ARG A 529 8.04 -6.31 4.96
C ARG A 529 9.50 -6.07 5.38
N LEU A 530 9.74 -5.67 6.63
CA LEU A 530 11.09 -5.58 7.19
C LEU A 530 11.79 -6.94 7.24
N LEU A 531 11.08 -8.02 7.64
CA LEU A 531 11.63 -9.38 7.60
C LEU A 531 11.91 -9.84 6.17
N ALA A 532 11.02 -9.54 5.24
CA ALA A 532 11.21 -9.89 3.83
C ALA A 532 12.42 -9.17 3.21
N MET A 533 12.71 -7.93 3.61
CA MET A 533 13.93 -7.21 3.19
C MET A 533 15.17 -7.81 3.85
N ALA A 534 15.11 -8.11 5.15
CA ALA A 534 16.21 -8.76 5.87
C ALA A 534 16.61 -10.09 5.20
N GLU A 535 15.63 -10.91 4.84
CA GLU A 535 15.85 -12.16 4.10
C GLU A 535 16.47 -11.92 2.72
N LEU A 536 15.93 -10.94 1.98
CA LEU A 536 16.41 -10.58 0.64
C LEU A 536 17.88 -10.14 0.64
N LEU A 537 18.30 -9.46 1.69
CA LEU A 537 19.68 -8.97 1.86
C LEU A 537 20.59 -9.95 2.62
N GLY A 538 20.06 -11.06 3.15
CA GLY A 538 20.81 -12.07 3.90
C GLY A 538 21.21 -11.62 5.32
N GLU A 539 20.39 -10.79 5.99
CA GLU A 539 20.60 -10.38 7.40
C GLU A 539 20.23 -11.49 8.40
#